data_69fc70846de014d30d5c432068d7d283
#
_entry.id   69fc70846de014d30d5c432068d7d283
#
_cell.length_a   1.000
_cell.length_b   1.000
_cell.length_c   1.000
_cell.angle_alpha   90.00
_cell.angle_beta   90.00
_cell.angle_gamma   90.00
#
_symmetry.space_group_name_H-M   'P 1'
#
loop_
_entity.id
_entity.type
_entity.pdbx_description
1 polymer ?
#
loop_
_entity_poly.entity_id
_entity_poly.type
_entity_poly.pdbx_seq_one_letter_code
_entity_poly.pdbx_strand_id
1 'polypeptide(L)'
;MIAGLNVITDNLDYLLWGRAATGEPGGVLLSLMMAAGAAVIALPGGIVLACLAWRFTGLVRKALFLWAELIRGIPLIFVIFWMWYLLPLMTGGDLPGALTVTLALAWFTAATVMHSVLAGLNALPSGQYEAALSQGFSSQQTLLRVLLPQALRNILPSLVGIFISLLKDTSLAFIVNVPELTTVAGQVNNRVQIYPAAIFIFTGVVYYLLCCSLEQLAKRWRITRPAL
;
A
#
# COMPACT_ATOMS: atom_id res chain seq x y z
N MET A 1 -34.96 6.21 5.83
CA MET A 1 -34.08 5.49 4.88
C MET A 1 -33.95 6.23 3.54
N ILE A 2 -35.04 6.66 2.90
CA ILE A 2 -34.99 7.41 1.62
C ILE A 2 -34.21 8.73 1.74
N ALA A 3 -34.41 9.50 2.80
CA ALA A 3 -33.74 10.80 3.00
C ALA A 3 -32.20 10.65 3.20
N GLY A 4 -31.73 9.57 3.79
CA GLY A 4 -30.29 9.29 3.90
C GLY A 4 -29.65 8.92 2.56
N LEU A 5 -30.41 8.26 1.66
CA LEU A 5 -29.96 7.97 0.29
C LEU A 5 -29.85 9.25 -0.54
N ASN A 6 -30.79 10.19 -0.39
CA ASN A 6 -30.75 11.49 -1.10
C ASN A 6 -29.47 12.26 -0.74
N VAL A 7 -29.05 12.25 0.53
CA VAL A 7 -27.78 12.89 0.94
C VAL A 7 -26.58 12.30 0.22
N ILE A 8 -26.56 10.98 0.03
CA ILE A 8 -25.47 10.31 -0.68
C ILE A 8 -25.51 10.69 -2.16
N THR A 9 -26.68 10.63 -2.82
CA THR A 9 -26.82 10.97 -4.24
C THR A 9 -26.47 12.42 -4.53
N ASP A 10 -26.89 13.36 -3.68
CA ASP A 10 -26.62 14.79 -3.83
C ASP A 10 -25.13 15.15 -3.64
N ASN A 11 -24.36 14.30 -2.94
CA ASN A 11 -22.92 14.49 -2.70
C ASN A 11 -22.05 13.43 -3.41
N LEU A 12 -22.62 12.61 -4.30
CA LEU A 12 -21.92 11.48 -4.91
C LEU A 12 -20.67 11.92 -5.69
N ASP A 13 -20.79 12.97 -6.49
CA ASP A 13 -19.65 13.50 -7.27
C ASP A 13 -18.51 13.94 -6.34
N TYR A 14 -18.85 14.58 -5.23
CA TYR A 14 -17.85 15.03 -4.26
C TYR A 14 -17.22 13.86 -3.51
N LEU A 15 -17.97 12.82 -3.16
CA LEU A 15 -17.47 11.60 -2.53
C LEU A 15 -16.57 10.80 -3.48
N LEU A 16 -16.85 10.80 -4.78
CA LEU A 16 -16.06 10.04 -5.77
C LEU A 16 -14.81 10.81 -6.23
N TRP A 17 -14.96 12.09 -6.55
CA TRP A 17 -13.96 12.88 -7.26
C TRP A 17 -13.36 14.03 -6.45
N GLY A 18 -13.98 14.40 -5.32
CA GLY A 18 -13.61 15.59 -4.57
C GLY A 18 -13.89 16.86 -5.40
N ARG A 19 -12.88 17.69 -5.53
CA ARG A 19 -12.88 18.89 -6.37
C ARG A 19 -11.98 18.72 -7.61
N ALA A 20 -11.96 17.54 -8.22
CA ALA A 20 -11.10 17.24 -9.36
C ALA A 20 -11.30 18.20 -10.54
N ALA A 21 -12.53 18.69 -10.76
CA ALA A 21 -12.84 19.67 -11.79
C ALA A 21 -12.10 21.01 -11.62
N THR A 22 -11.70 21.35 -10.39
CA THR A 22 -10.90 22.56 -10.07
C THR A 22 -9.42 22.26 -9.85
N GLY A 23 -8.98 21.05 -10.19
CA GLY A 23 -7.57 20.63 -10.04
C GLY A 23 -7.21 20.06 -8.66
N GLU A 24 -8.19 19.90 -7.76
CA GLU A 24 -7.99 19.35 -6.42
C GLU A 24 -8.68 17.97 -6.31
N PRO A 25 -8.00 16.86 -6.69
CA PRO A 25 -8.59 15.53 -6.57
C PRO A 25 -8.89 15.19 -5.11
N GLY A 26 -9.98 14.46 -4.88
CA GLY A 26 -10.42 14.05 -3.55
C GLY A 26 -11.23 12.76 -3.59
N GLY A 27 -11.83 12.40 -2.46
CA GLY A 27 -12.70 11.24 -2.37
C GLY A 27 -12.04 9.94 -2.78
N VAL A 28 -12.79 9.09 -3.46
CA VAL A 28 -12.32 7.78 -3.98
C VAL A 28 -11.11 7.93 -4.89
N LEU A 29 -11.13 8.95 -5.77
CA LEU A 29 -10.03 9.17 -6.72
C LEU A 29 -8.71 9.37 -5.98
N LEU A 30 -8.67 10.23 -4.97
CA LEU A 30 -7.45 10.50 -4.22
C LEU A 30 -7.02 9.28 -3.40
N SER A 31 -7.94 8.53 -2.78
CA SER A 31 -7.62 7.27 -2.10
C SER A 31 -6.93 6.28 -3.04
N LEU A 32 -7.44 6.12 -4.26
CA LEU A 32 -6.84 5.25 -5.29
C LEU A 32 -5.48 5.77 -5.77
N MET A 33 -5.33 7.08 -5.99
CA MET A 33 -4.06 7.69 -6.40
C MET A 33 -2.98 7.49 -5.32
N MET A 34 -3.32 7.70 -4.05
CA MET A 34 -2.40 7.50 -2.93
C MET A 34 -2.01 6.02 -2.79
N ALA A 35 -2.97 5.09 -2.86
CA ALA A 35 -2.70 3.66 -2.80
C ALA A 35 -1.80 3.20 -3.96
N ALA A 36 -2.10 3.63 -5.19
CA ALA A 36 -1.31 3.31 -6.38
C ALA A 36 0.11 3.92 -6.29
N GLY A 37 0.22 5.19 -5.91
CA GLY A 37 1.51 5.87 -5.72
C GLY A 37 2.37 5.20 -4.66
N ALA A 38 1.78 4.86 -3.51
CA ALA A 38 2.48 4.13 -2.46
C ALA A 38 2.89 2.73 -2.91
N ALA A 39 2.05 2.00 -3.64
CA ALA A 39 2.36 0.68 -4.17
C ALA A 39 3.53 0.70 -5.17
N VAL A 40 3.56 1.69 -6.08
CA VAL A 40 4.64 1.87 -7.08
C VAL A 40 5.99 2.10 -6.40
N ILE A 41 6.03 2.74 -5.24
CA ILE A 41 7.25 2.95 -4.46
C ILE A 41 7.56 1.74 -3.58
N ALA A 42 6.56 1.23 -2.86
CA ALA A 42 6.73 0.18 -1.85
C ALA A 42 7.14 -1.17 -2.45
N LEU A 43 6.58 -1.54 -3.62
CA LEU A 43 6.87 -2.84 -4.23
C LEU A 43 8.34 -2.95 -4.65
N PRO A 44 8.89 -2.09 -5.50
CA PRO A 44 10.31 -2.19 -5.87
C PRO A 44 11.22 -1.94 -4.67
N GLY A 45 10.88 -0.99 -3.79
CA GLY A 45 11.67 -0.73 -2.57
C GLY A 45 11.75 -1.96 -1.67
N GLY A 46 10.62 -2.59 -1.37
CA GLY A 46 10.58 -3.81 -0.56
C GLY A 46 11.31 -5.00 -1.21
N ILE A 47 11.19 -5.17 -2.54
CA ILE A 47 11.95 -6.19 -3.28
C ILE A 47 13.46 -5.95 -3.17
N VAL A 48 13.92 -4.73 -3.38
CA VAL A 48 15.34 -4.37 -3.26
C VAL A 48 15.85 -4.66 -1.85
N LEU A 49 15.12 -4.21 -0.82
CA LEU A 49 15.48 -4.46 0.57
C LEU A 49 15.53 -5.96 0.91
N ALA A 50 14.58 -6.75 0.39
CA ALA A 50 14.58 -8.21 0.54
C ALA A 50 15.79 -8.86 -0.14
N CYS A 51 16.13 -8.45 -1.37
CA CYS A 51 17.31 -8.93 -2.08
C CYS A 51 18.62 -8.60 -1.33
N LEU A 52 18.70 -7.39 -0.77
CA LEU A 52 19.84 -6.98 0.07
C LEU A 52 19.92 -7.82 1.35
N ALA A 53 18.79 -8.02 2.04
CA ALA A 53 18.74 -8.86 3.24
C ALA A 53 19.04 -10.35 2.97
N TRP A 54 18.72 -10.83 1.77
CA TRP A 54 19.05 -12.19 1.34
C TRP A 54 20.54 -12.32 0.97
N ARG A 55 21.08 -11.33 0.24
CA ARG A 55 22.46 -11.36 -0.29
C ARG A 55 23.51 -11.11 0.77
N PHE A 56 23.26 -10.19 1.69
CA PHE A 56 24.20 -9.77 2.72
C PHE A 56 23.84 -10.41 4.07
N THR A 57 24.80 -11.15 4.63
CA THR A 57 24.69 -11.70 5.99
C THR A 57 25.31 -10.73 7.01
N GLY A 58 25.06 -10.94 8.29
CA GLY A 58 25.68 -10.13 9.35
C GLY A 58 24.97 -8.80 9.60
N LEU A 59 25.73 -7.70 9.68
CA LEU A 59 25.22 -6.39 10.17
C LEU A 59 24.16 -5.80 9.25
N VAL A 60 24.34 -5.86 7.93
CA VAL A 60 23.37 -5.31 6.95
C VAL A 60 22.02 -5.99 7.10
N ARG A 61 21.99 -7.33 7.13
CA ARG A 61 20.76 -8.08 7.34
C ARG A 61 20.10 -7.71 8.67
N LYS A 62 20.86 -7.67 9.75
CA LYS A 62 20.35 -7.30 11.08
C LYS A 62 19.77 -5.89 11.09
N ALA A 63 20.43 -4.93 10.46
CA ALA A 63 19.96 -3.55 10.36
C ALA A 63 18.65 -3.43 9.57
N LEU A 64 18.54 -4.14 8.43
CA LEU A 64 17.32 -4.16 7.61
C LEU A 64 16.14 -4.81 8.36
N PHE A 65 16.39 -5.90 9.08
CA PHE A 65 15.37 -6.54 9.92
C PHE A 65 14.95 -5.62 11.06
N LEU A 66 15.90 -5.04 11.79
CA LEU A 66 15.60 -4.11 12.87
C LEU A 66 14.76 -2.92 12.36
N TRP A 67 15.14 -2.32 11.23
CA TRP A 67 14.37 -1.26 10.61
C TRP A 67 12.94 -1.70 10.29
N ALA A 68 12.78 -2.86 9.66
CA ALA A 68 11.46 -3.34 9.26
C ALA A 68 10.59 -3.70 10.47
N GLU A 69 11.16 -4.32 11.52
CA GLU A 69 10.44 -4.63 12.76
C GLU A 69 10.04 -3.35 13.51
N LEU A 70 10.90 -2.33 13.57
CA LEU A 70 10.57 -1.05 14.17
C LEU A 70 9.41 -0.38 13.44
N ILE A 71 9.46 -0.29 12.10
CA ILE A 71 8.41 0.36 11.31
C ILE A 71 7.08 -0.40 11.45
N ARG A 72 7.10 -1.74 11.41
CA ARG A 72 5.89 -2.57 11.53
C ARG A 72 5.37 -2.67 12.97
N GLY A 73 6.24 -2.50 13.96
CA GLY A 73 5.88 -2.52 15.37
C GLY A 73 5.17 -1.23 15.85
N ILE A 74 5.26 -0.16 15.06
CA ILE A 74 4.61 1.11 15.37
C ILE A 74 3.30 1.20 14.59
N PRO A 75 2.18 1.64 15.21
CA PRO A 75 0.95 1.87 14.48
C PRO A 75 1.16 2.87 13.33
N LEU A 76 0.66 2.52 12.13
CA LEU A 76 0.84 3.33 10.91
C LEU A 76 0.42 4.80 11.08
N ILE A 77 -0.58 5.06 11.91
CA ILE A 77 -1.05 6.42 12.21
C ILE A 77 0.07 7.31 12.76
N PHE A 78 0.96 6.77 13.61
CA PHE A 78 2.10 7.52 14.12
C PHE A 78 3.16 7.74 13.07
N VAL A 79 3.35 6.79 12.15
CA VAL A 79 4.25 6.97 11.00
C VAL A 79 3.78 8.12 10.13
N ILE A 80 2.45 8.23 9.88
CA ILE A 80 1.85 9.36 9.16
C ILE A 80 2.10 10.68 9.89
N PHE A 81 1.86 10.74 11.21
CA PHE A 81 2.15 11.93 12.01
C PHE A 81 3.62 12.33 11.96
N TRP A 82 4.53 11.37 12.11
CA TRP A 82 5.96 11.67 12.06
C TRP A 82 6.37 12.22 10.71
N MET A 83 5.92 11.60 9.62
CA MET A 83 6.19 12.13 8.28
C MET A 83 5.58 13.53 8.09
N TRP A 84 4.37 13.76 8.60
CA TRP A 84 3.69 15.05 8.51
C TRP A 84 4.45 16.18 9.24
N TYR A 85 4.97 15.91 10.43
CA TYR A 85 5.65 16.94 11.23
C TYR A 85 7.16 17.01 10.98
N LEU A 86 7.84 15.87 10.77
CA LEU A 86 9.29 15.85 10.65
C LEU A 86 9.77 16.09 9.22
N LEU A 87 9.02 15.67 8.22
CA LEU A 87 9.46 15.79 6.82
C LEU A 87 9.63 17.26 6.39
N PRO A 88 8.69 18.19 6.69
CA PRO A 88 8.89 19.62 6.41
C PRO A 88 10.12 20.21 7.12
N LEU A 89 10.40 19.77 8.35
CA LEU A 89 11.60 20.23 9.09
C LEU A 89 12.90 19.78 8.41
N MET A 90 12.89 18.59 7.78
CA MET A 90 14.07 18.04 7.10
C MET A 90 14.26 18.62 5.70
N THR A 91 13.16 18.92 4.99
CA THR A 91 13.19 19.43 3.62
C THR A 91 13.24 20.94 3.52
N GLY A 92 12.99 21.65 4.62
CA GLY A 92 12.97 23.12 4.67
C GLY A 92 11.72 23.73 3.99
N GLY A 93 10.68 22.95 3.73
CA GLY A 93 9.45 23.45 3.10
C GLY A 93 8.29 22.45 3.21
N ASP A 94 7.07 22.96 3.05
CA ASP A 94 5.86 22.14 3.12
C ASP A 94 5.69 21.30 1.85
N LEU A 95 5.50 20.00 2.03
CA LEU A 95 5.11 19.09 0.97
C LEU A 95 3.59 18.99 0.89
N PRO A 96 3.02 18.75 -0.32
CA PRO A 96 1.59 18.47 -0.45
C PRO A 96 1.17 17.31 0.46
N GLY A 97 0.08 17.49 1.22
CA GLY A 97 -0.35 16.53 2.23
C GLY A 97 -0.57 15.12 1.68
N ALA A 98 -1.20 15.02 0.52
CA ALA A 98 -1.39 13.74 -0.17
C ALA A 98 -0.06 13.04 -0.49
N LEU A 99 0.97 13.79 -0.90
CA LEU A 99 2.30 13.25 -1.16
C LEU A 99 2.96 12.76 0.13
N THR A 100 2.91 13.56 1.20
CA THR A 100 3.48 13.19 2.51
C THR A 100 2.87 11.88 3.03
N VAL A 101 1.54 11.74 2.98
CA VAL A 101 0.87 10.51 3.39
C VAL A 101 1.21 9.35 2.46
N THR A 102 1.26 9.58 1.14
CA THR A 102 1.67 8.55 0.17
C THR A 102 3.07 8.01 0.47
N LEU A 103 4.01 8.88 0.84
CA LEU A 103 5.37 8.47 1.24
C LEU A 103 5.38 7.69 2.56
N ALA A 104 4.57 8.09 3.55
CA ALA A 104 4.42 7.35 4.80
C ALA A 104 3.86 5.93 4.57
N LEU A 105 2.79 5.83 3.77
CA LEU A 105 2.20 4.56 3.34
C LEU A 105 3.20 3.70 2.59
N ALA A 106 3.96 4.29 1.66
CA ALA A 106 4.98 3.59 0.89
C ALA A 106 6.09 3.03 1.78
N TRP A 107 6.58 3.82 2.73
CA TRP A 107 7.63 3.43 3.66
C TRP A 107 7.19 2.26 4.55
N PHE A 108 6.00 2.36 5.15
CA PHE A 108 5.43 1.29 5.96
C PHE A 108 5.19 0.01 5.16
N THR A 109 4.60 0.14 3.97
CA THR A 109 4.29 -1.00 3.10
C THR A 109 5.56 -1.67 2.56
N ALA A 110 6.64 -0.90 2.28
CA ALA A 110 7.91 -1.45 1.83
C ALA A 110 8.53 -2.42 2.85
N ALA A 111 8.41 -2.14 4.15
CA ALA A 111 8.85 -3.04 5.20
C ALA A 111 8.06 -4.37 5.17
N THR A 112 6.75 -4.32 4.96
CA THR A 112 5.89 -5.50 4.86
C THR A 112 6.19 -6.31 3.59
N VAL A 113 6.40 -5.63 2.45
CA VAL A 113 6.80 -6.26 1.19
C VAL A 113 8.17 -6.94 1.33
N MET A 114 9.14 -6.29 1.97
CA MET A 114 10.46 -6.88 2.23
C MET A 114 10.35 -8.24 2.95
N HIS A 115 9.57 -8.31 4.02
CA HIS A 115 9.36 -9.57 4.75
C HIS A 115 8.68 -10.64 3.89
N SER A 116 7.65 -10.28 3.14
CA SER A 116 6.93 -11.21 2.26
C SER A 116 7.84 -11.78 1.17
N VAL A 117 8.64 -10.92 0.50
CA VAL A 117 9.57 -11.35 -0.54
C VAL A 117 10.67 -12.22 0.03
N LEU A 118 11.23 -11.85 1.17
CA LEU A 118 12.29 -12.64 1.82
C LEU A 118 11.76 -14.00 2.27
N ALA A 119 10.53 -14.07 2.80
CA ALA A 119 9.89 -15.36 3.12
C ALA A 119 9.72 -16.22 1.87
N GLY A 120 9.32 -15.62 0.74
CA GLY A 120 9.20 -16.32 -0.54
C GLY A 120 10.53 -16.85 -1.06
N LEU A 121 11.61 -16.07 -0.94
CA LEU A 121 12.97 -16.52 -1.31
C LEU A 121 13.44 -17.69 -0.43
N ASN A 122 13.19 -17.61 0.87
CA ASN A 122 13.60 -18.66 1.82
C ASN A 122 12.75 -19.94 1.71
N ALA A 123 11.56 -19.87 1.13
CA ALA A 123 10.68 -21.03 0.92
C ALA A 123 11.06 -21.86 -0.32
N LEU A 124 11.97 -21.37 -1.18
CA LEU A 124 12.43 -22.11 -2.34
C LEU A 124 13.38 -23.26 -1.93
N PRO A 125 13.29 -24.42 -2.59
CA PRO A 125 14.23 -25.52 -2.35
C PRO A 125 15.70 -25.11 -2.61
N SER A 126 16.63 -25.50 -1.73
CA SER A 126 18.05 -25.18 -1.86
C SER A 126 18.67 -25.67 -3.18
N GLY A 127 18.15 -26.79 -3.71
CA GLY A 127 18.58 -27.34 -4.99
C GLY A 127 18.46 -26.38 -6.18
N GLN A 128 17.54 -25.40 -6.13
CA GLN A 128 17.42 -24.36 -7.17
C GLN A 128 18.66 -23.44 -7.19
N TYR A 129 19.15 -23.10 -6.01
CA TYR A 129 20.35 -22.28 -5.86
C TYR A 129 21.60 -23.06 -6.30
N GLU A 130 21.74 -24.32 -5.83
CA GLU A 130 22.88 -25.20 -6.14
C GLU A 130 22.95 -25.53 -7.63
N ALA A 131 21.81 -25.86 -8.26
CA ALA A 131 21.74 -26.15 -9.69
C ALA A 131 22.14 -24.93 -10.54
N ALA A 132 21.72 -23.72 -10.17
CA ALA A 132 22.13 -22.51 -10.89
C ALA A 132 23.65 -22.26 -10.78
N LEU A 133 24.22 -22.43 -9.58
CA LEU A 133 25.68 -22.32 -9.40
C LEU A 133 26.44 -23.33 -10.23
N SER A 134 25.97 -24.59 -10.29
CA SER A 134 26.58 -25.65 -11.10
C SER A 134 26.56 -25.36 -12.60
N GLN A 135 25.61 -24.54 -13.06
CA GLN A 135 25.56 -24.06 -14.45
C GLN A 135 26.37 -22.78 -14.70
N GLY A 136 27.18 -22.34 -13.71
CA GLY A 136 28.08 -21.20 -13.85
C GLY A 136 27.42 -19.82 -13.56
N PHE A 137 26.18 -19.76 -13.03
CA PHE A 137 25.60 -18.51 -12.58
C PHE A 137 26.33 -17.99 -11.34
N SER A 138 26.60 -16.70 -11.29
CA SER A 138 27.04 -16.06 -10.04
C SER A 138 25.89 -16.01 -9.03
N SER A 139 26.19 -15.86 -7.74
CA SER A 139 25.18 -15.75 -6.67
C SER A 139 24.14 -14.64 -6.94
N GLN A 140 24.58 -13.49 -7.50
CA GLN A 140 23.68 -12.39 -7.86
C GLN A 140 22.82 -12.75 -9.07
N GLN A 141 23.37 -13.40 -10.08
CA GLN A 141 22.61 -13.86 -11.25
C GLN A 141 21.57 -14.92 -10.83
N THR A 142 21.96 -15.83 -9.95
CA THR A 142 21.07 -16.85 -9.38
C THR A 142 19.90 -16.19 -8.64
N LEU A 143 20.18 -15.20 -7.77
CA LEU A 143 19.13 -14.46 -7.06
C LEU A 143 18.17 -13.79 -8.04
N LEU A 144 18.68 -12.98 -8.96
CA LEU A 144 17.85 -12.10 -9.78
C LEU A 144 17.14 -12.84 -10.94
N ARG A 145 17.77 -13.86 -11.53
CA ARG A 145 17.26 -14.55 -12.73
C ARG A 145 16.56 -15.86 -12.42
N VAL A 146 16.86 -16.51 -11.30
CA VAL A 146 16.32 -17.84 -10.97
C VAL A 146 15.37 -17.75 -9.77
N LEU A 147 15.87 -17.29 -8.60
CA LEU A 147 15.11 -17.36 -7.35
C LEU A 147 14.02 -16.29 -7.24
N LEU A 148 14.37 -15.02 -7.49
CA LEU A 148 13.43 -13.91 -7.32
C LEU A 148 12.17 -14.04 -8.17
N PRO A 149 12.23 -14.39 -9.49
CA PRO A 149 11.02 -14.57 -10.29
C PRO A 149 10.12 -15.69 -9.77
N GLN A 150 10.71 -16.79 -9.25
CA GLN A 150 9.95 -17.89 -8.66
C GLN A 150 9.32 -17.47 -7.33
N ALA A 151 10.11 -16.84 -6.44
CA ALA A 151 9.61 -16.34 -5.16
C ALA A 151 8.44 -15.38 -5.34
N LEU A 152 8.55 -14.38 -6.25
CA LEU A 152 7.48 -13.42 -6.52
C LEU A 152 6.18 -14.08 -6.99
N ARG A 153 6.27 -15.11 -7.84
CA ARG A 153 5.09 -15.87 -8.26
C ARG A 153 4.42 -16.59 -7.08
N ASN A 154 5.21 -17.19 -6.21
CA ASN A 154 4.70 -17.94 -5.06
C ASN A 154 4.03 -17.05 -4.02
N ILE A 155 4.55 -15.83 -3.80
CA ILE A 155 4.00 -14.88 -2.82
C ILE A 155 2.97 -13.92 -3.40
N LEU A 156 2.60 -14.05 -4.68
CA LEU A 156 1.63 -13.15 -5.32
C LEU A 156 0.33 -12.99 -4.51
N PRO A 157 -0.27 -14.05 -3.91
CA PRO A 157 -1.44 -13.87 -3.05
C PRO A 157 -1.16 -13.00 -1.82
N SER A 158 0.01 -13.14 -1.21
CA SER A 158 0.43 -12.32 -0.08
C SER A 158 0.59 -10.86 -0.48
N LEU A 159 1.21 -10.59 -1.63
CA LEU A 159 1.35 -9.22 -2.16
C LEU A 159 -0.01 -8.58 -2.43
N VAL A 160 -0.96 -9.31 -3.00
CA VAL A 160 -2.33 -8.83 -3.19
C VAL A 160 -2.97 -8.44 -1.85
N GLY A 161 -2.83 -9.27 -0.81
CA GLY A 161 -3.31 -8.97 0.54
C GLY A 161 -2.68 -7.69 1.12
N ILE A 162 -1.37 -7.48 0.91
CA ILE A 162 -0.65 -6.27 1.32
C ILE A 162 -1.24 -5.03 0.63
N PHE A 163 -1.51 -5.09 -0.68
CA PHE A 163 -2.06 -3.94 -1.41
C PHE A 163 -3.54 -3.67 -1.11
N ILE A 164 -4.32 -4.71 -0.79
CA ILE A 164 -5.68 -4.53 -0.26
C ILE A 164 -5.64 -3.83 1.12
N SER A 165 -4.69 -4.18 1.97
CA SER A 165 -4.49 -3.47 3.24
C SER A 165 -4.06 -2.03 3.02
N LEU A 166 -3.09 -1.79 2.13
CA LEU A 166 -2.63 -0.44 1.76
C LEU A 166 -3.79 0.45 1.29
N LEU A 167 -4.72 -0.08 0.48
CA LEU A 167 -5.90 0.68 0.03
C LEU A 167 -6.79 1.10 1.22
N LYS A 168 -6.98 0.24 2.21
CA LYS A 168 -7.72 0.59 3.44
C LYS A 168 -6.95 1.60 4.30
N ASP A 169 -5.64 1.47 4.36
CA ASP A 169 -4.77 2.32 5.15
C ASP A 169 -4.75 3.77 4.64
N THR A 170 -5.12 4.03 3.37
CA THR A 170 -5.31 5.40 2.87
C THR A 170 -6.34 6.18 3.69
N SER A 171 -7.32 5.50 4.30
CA SER A 171 -8.32 6.14 5.17
C SER A 171 -7.70 6.87 6.35
N LEU A 172 -6.50 6.44 6.83
CA LEU A 172 -5.81 7.11 7.94
C LEU A 172 -5.34 8.53 7.61
N ALA A 173 -5.32 8.89 6.32
CA ALA A 173 -4.98 10.25 5.89
C ALA A 173 -5.97 11.33 6.41
N PHE A 174 -7.17 10.91 6.87
CA PHE A 174 -8.14 11.82 7.48
C PHE A 174 -7.57 12.57 8.68
N ILE A 175 -6.62 11.97 9.40
CA ILE A 175 -6.06 12.55 10.62
C ILE A 175 -5.24 13.82 10.36
N VAL A 176 -4.68 13.96 9.15
CA VAL A 176 -3.95 15.14 8.68
C VAL A 176 -4.76 15.92 7.64
N ASN A 177 -6.08 15.69 7.62
CA ASN A 177 -7.06 16.39 6.79
C ASN A 177 -6.77 16.33 5.27
N VAL A 178 -6.14 15.27 4.79
CA VAL A 178 -6.00 15.02 3.36
C VAL A 178 -7.38 14.61 2.80
N PRO A 179 -7.90 15.23 1.74
CA PRO A 179 -9.29 15.08 1.30
C PRO A 179 -9.56 13.77 0.53
N GLU A 180 -9.11 12.63 1.09
CA GLU A 180 -9.46 11.30 0.60
C GLU A 180 -10.91 10.91 1.00
N LEU A 181 -11.35 9.72 0.65
CA LEU A 181 -12.75 9.31 0.82
C LEU A 181 -13.29 9.49 2.26
N THR A 182 -12.51 9.12 3.29
CA THR A 182 -12.97 9.22 4.69
C THR A 182 -13.08 10.67 5.14
N THR A 183 -12.11 11.51 4.75
CA THR A 183 -12.11 12.94 5.02
C THR A 183 -13.29 13.62 4.35
N VAL A 184 -13.52 13.33 3.06
CA VAL A 184 -14.65 13.90 2.30
C VAL A 184 -15.98 13.44 2.89
N ALA A 185 -16.11 12.18 3.29
CA ALA A 185 -17.30 11.68 4.00
C ALA A 185 -17.53 12.43 5.31
N GLY A 186 -16.48 12.69 6.09
CA GLY A 186 -16.55 13.52 7.29
C GLY A 186 -16.99 14.96 7.00
N GLN A 187 -16.49 15.57 5.91
CA GLN A 187 -16.89 16.91 5.47
C GLN A 187 -18.37 16.97 5.06
N VAL A 188 -18.87 15.96 4.32
CA VAL A 188 -20.29 15.83 3.99
C VAL A 188 -21.12 15.67 5.25
N ASN A 189 -20.70 14.80 6.18
CA ASN A 189 -21.38 14.61 7.46
C ASN A 189 -21.47 15.91 8.25
N ASN A 190 -20.38 16.68 8.37
CA ASN A 190 -20.34 17.94 9.10
C ASN A 190 -21.22 19.03 8.46
N ARG A 191 -21.43 18.96 7.14
CA ARG A 191 -22.30 19.89 6.41
C ARG A 191 -23.78 19.56 6.61
N VAL A 192 -24.13 18.27 6.59
CA VAL A 192 -25.53 17.82 6.62
C VAL A 192 -26.02 17.57 8.04
N GLN A 193 -25.19 17.04 8.93
CA GLN A 193 -25.41 16.78 10.38
C GLN A 193 -26.62 15.90 10.76
N ILE A 194 -27.34 15.31 9.78
CA ILE A 194 -28.60 14.60 10.04
C ILE A 194 -28.50 13.08 9.86
N TYR A 195 -27.62 12.60 8.97
CA TYR A 195 -27.54 11.18 8.58
C TYR A 195 -26.15 10.57 8.65
N PRO A 196 -25.43 10.65 9.79
CA PRO A 196 -24.05 10.17 9.89
C PRO A 196 -23.92 8.68 9.57
N ALA A 197 -24.88 7.85 10.04
CA ALA A 197 -24.87 6.42 9.78
C ALA A 197 -24.93 6.09 8.28
N ALA A 198 -25.77 6.79 7.50
CA ALA A 198 -25.90 6.55 6.07
C ALA A 198 -24.58 6.86 5.33
N ILE A 199 -23.92 7.98 5.68
CA ILE A 199 -22.68 8.43 5.05
C ILE A 199 -21.54 7.46 5.35
N PHE A 200 -21.34 7.06 6.63
CA PHE A 200 -20.24 6.17 7.00
C PHE A 200 -20.48 4.71 6.60
N ILE A 201 -21.73 4.23 6.56
CA ILE A 201 -22.05 2.92 5.96
C ILE A 201 -21.72 2.93 4.47
N PHE A 202 -22.13 3.97 3.73
CA PHE A 202 -21.80 4.12 2.32
C PHE A 202 -20.27 4.11 2.11
N THR A 203 -19.52 4.90 2.88
CA THR A 203 -18.06 4.95 2.83
C THR A 203 -17.45 3.56 3.04
N GLY A 204 -17.91 2.82 4.05
CA GLY A 204 -17.48 1.45 4.31
C GLY A 204 -17.80 0.49 3.16
N VAL A 205 -18.99 0.60 2.56
CA VAL A 205 -19.39 -0.18 1.38
C VAL A 205 -18.49 0.13 0.18
N VAL A 206 -18.17 1.41 -0.06
CA VAL A 206 -17.24 1.79 -1.15
C VAL A 206 -15.87 1.18 -0.95
N TYR A 207 -15.26 1.27 0.24
CA TYR A 207 -13.99 0.61 0.53
C TYR A 207 -14.07 -0.91 0.34
N TYR A 208 -15.15 -1.54 0.81
CA TYR A 208 -15.37 -2.97 0.62
C TYR A 208 -15.41 -3.34 -0.87
N LEU A 209 -16.17 -2.62 -1.69
CA LEU A 209 -16.26 -2.88 -3.13
C LEU A 209 -14.93 -2.68 -3.85
N LEU A 210 -14.17 -1.65 -3.49
CA LEU A 210 -12.83 -1.42 -4.03
C LEU A 210 -11.88 -2.56 -3.69
N CYS A 211 -11.88 -3.03 -2.44
CA CYS A 211 -11.06 -4.16 -2.00
C CYS A 211 -11.45 -5.46 -2.71
N CYS A 212 -12.75 -5.75 -2.82
CA CYS A 212 -13.26 -6.92 -3.55
C CYS A 212 -12.89 -6.87 -5.03
N SER A 213 -12.97 -5.70 -5.65
CA SER A 213 -12.60 -5.50 -7.06
C SER A 213 -11.11 -5.79 -7.28
N LEU A 214 -10.25 -5.30 -6.40
CA LEU A 214 -8.81 -5.56 -6.46
C LEU A 214 -8.50 -7.06 -6.28
N GLU A 215 -9.16 -7.71 -5.33
CA GLU A 215 -9.00 -9.16 -5.11
C GLU A 215 -9.45 -9.98 -6.33
N GLN A 216 -10.60 -9.63 -6.92
CA GLN A 216 -11.13 -10.33 -8.11
C GLN A 216 -10.23 -10.14 -9.33
N LEU A 217 -9.71 -8.92 -9.55
CA LEU A 217 -8.74 -8.65 -10.60
C LEU A 217 -7.49 -9.51 -10.44
N ALA A 218 -6.95 -9.58 -9.23
CA ALA A 218 -5.79 -10.40 -8.94
C ALA A 218 -6.03 -11.90 -9.14
N LYS A 219 -7.21 -12.42 -8.75
CA LYS A 219 -7.62 -13.81 -9.00
C LYS A 219 -7.70 -14.12 -10.50
N ARG A 220 -8.26 -13.23 -11.31
CA ARG A 220 -8.34 -13.41 -12.78
C ARG A 220 -6.95 -13.49 -13.42
N TRP A 221 -6.03 -12.63 -13.00
CA TRP A 221 -4.63 -12.64 -13.46
C TRP A 221 -3.91 -13.95 -13.14
N ARG A 222 -4.22 -14.56 -12.01
CA ARG A 222 -3.65 -15.82 -11.55
C ARG A 222 -4.14 -17.02 -12.39
N ILE A 223 -5.40 -17.02 -12.80
CA ILE A 223 -6.01 -18.10 -13.61
C ILE A 223 -5.46 -18.07 -15.05
N THR A 224 -5.19 -16.89 -15.60
CA THR A 224 -4.66 -16.72 -16.97
C THR A 224 -3.18 -17.04 -17.12
N ARG A 225 -2.44 -17.23 -16.01
CA ARG A 225 -1.03 -17.62 -16.03
C ARG A 225 -0.81 -18.79 -15.04
N PRO A 226 -1.20 -20.03 -15.40
CA PRO A 226 -0.90 -21.18 -14.58
C PRO A 226 0.62 -21.27 -14.35
N ALA A 227 1.01 -21.67 -13.14
CA ALA A 227 2.40 -21.93 -12.82
C ALA A 227 2.93 -23.01 -13.78
N LEU A 228 3.99 -22.69 -14.54
CA LEU A 228 4.80 -23.64 -15.28
C LEU A 228 5.69 -24.40 -14.28
#